data_939680b3ddeb6b9b16451245d2206ce0
#
_entry.id   939680b3ddeb6b9b16451245d2206ce0
#
_cell.length_a   1.000
_cell.length_b   1.000
_cell.length_c   1.000
_cell.angle_alpha   90.00
_cell.angle_beta   90.00
_cell.angle_gamma   90.00
#
_symmetry.space_group_name_H-M   'P 1'
#
loop_
_entity.id
_entity.type
_entity.pdbx_description
1 polymer ?
#
loop_
_entity_poly.entity_id
_entity_poly.type
_entity_poly.pdbx_seq_one_letter_code
_entity_poly.pdbx_strand_id
1 'polypeptide(L)'
;MLDGDEWLINGEKYFTSGAGDPRCKVMIAMVKTSPDAPPHKQQSMILVPMDAPGVKIVGAMRVFGETQAPHGHMHVRFRDCRVPKDNILLGEGRGFAISQVRLGPGRIHHCMRSIGAGERALELMIRRASARTAFGKPIIQLGKNIEVVAKAR
;
A
#
# COMPACT_ATOMS: atom_id res chain seq x y z
N MET A 1 12.65 -17.84 -10.94
CA MET A 1 13.83 -18.35 -11.65
C MET A 1 13.54 -18.29 -13.15
N LEU A 2 14.50 -17.87 -13.96
CA LEU A 2 14.35 -17.94 -15.42
C LEU A 2 14.61 -19.37 -15.86
N ASP A 3 13.71 -19.92 -16.68
CA ASP A 3 13.77 -21.28 -17.21
C ASP A 3 13.45 -21.22 -18.70
N GLY A 4 14.51 -21.24 -19.53
CA GLY A 4 14.42 -20.98 -20.96
C GLY A 4 13.94 -19.56 -21.26
N ASP A 5 12.81 -19.44 -21.95
CA ASP A 5 12.17 -18.16 -22.31
C ASP A 5 11.00 -17.79 -21.38
N GLU A 6 10.93 -18.39 -20.18
CA GLU A 6 9.87 -18.14 -19.21
C GLU A 6 10.41 -17.90 -17.80
N TRP A 7 9.73 -17.05 -17.04
CA TRP A 7 9.90 -16.93 -15.60
C TRP A 7 9.02 -17.97 -14.91
N LEU A 8 9.63 -18.86 -14.13
CA LEU A 8 8.95 -19.76 -13.20
C LEU A 8 8.84 -19.10 -11.84
N ILE A 9 7.61 -18.82 -11.40
CA ILE A 9 7.30 -18.10 -10.16
C ILE A 9 6.65 -19.04 -9.16
N ASN A 10 7.24 -19.12 -7.95
CA ASN A 10 6.71 -19.84 -6.81
C ASN A 10 6.77 -18.94 -5.57
N GLY A 11 5.72 -18.99 -4.75
CA GLY A 11 5.66 -18.22 -3.52
C GLY A 11 4.29 -17.65 -3.21
N GLU A 12 4.24 -16.74 -2.26
CA GLU A 12 3.00 -16.12 -1.80
C GLU A 12 3.16 -14.61 -1.62
N LYS A 13 2.05 -13.91 -1.78
CA LYS A 13 1.92 -12.46 -1.52
C LYS A 13 0.75 -12.22 -0.60
N TYR A 14 0.97 -11.34 0.38
CA TYR A 14 -0.06 -10.89 1.30
C TYR A 14 -0.42 -9.42 1.03
N PHE A 15 -1.63 -9.04 1.39
CA PHE A 15 -2.15 -7.69 1.22
C PHE A 15 -2.00 -7.15 -0.21
N THR A 16 -2.27 -8.02 -1.20
CA THR A 16 -2.22 -7.65 -2.61
C THR A 16 -3.47 -6.84 -2.95
N SER A 17 -3.34 -5.52 -2.94
CA SER A 17 -4.44 -4.58 -3.18
C SER A 17 -4.99 -4.73 -4.59
N GLY A 18 -6.32 -4.84 -4.71
CA GLY A 18 -7.02 -4.91 -5.98
C GLY A 18 -7.03 -6.29 -6.64
N ALA A 19 -6.28 -7.28 -6.15
CA ALA A 19 -6.24 -8.61 -6.78
C ALA A 19 -7.57 -9.38 -6.70
N GLY A 20 -8.48 -8.97 -5.81
CA GLY A 20 -9.83 -9.54 -5.69
C GLY A 20 -10.88 -8.87 -6.59
N ASP A 21 -10.53 -7.79 -7.27
CA ASP A 21 -11.46 -7.10 -8.16
C ASP A 21 -11.60 -7.90 -9.48
N PRO A 22 -12.82 -8.24 -9.92
CA PRO A 22 -13.05 -8.97 -11.15
C PRO A 22 -12.52 -8.28 -12.43
N ARG A 23 -12.30 -6.97 -12.34
CA ARG A 23 -11.73 -6.15 -13.43
C ARG A 23 -10.19 -6.21 -13.47
N CYS A 24 -9.54 -6.70 -12.42
CA CYS A 24 -8.09 -6.84 -12.38
C CYS A 24 -7.66 -7.93 -13.36
N LYS A 25 -6.83 -7.56 -14.34
CA LYS A 25 -6.36 -8.49 -15.39
C LYS A 25 -4.88 -8.83 -15.27
N VAL A 26 -4.11 -8.01 -14.55
CA VAL A 26 -2.67 -8.19 -14.43
C VAL A 26 -2.18 -7.76 -13.07
N MET A 27 -1.22 -8.49 -12.52
CA MET A 27 -0.44 -8.12 -11.34
C MET A 27 0.96 -7.65 -11.74
N ILE A 28 1.49 -6.66 -11.02
CA ILE A 28 2.92 -6.35 -11.02
C ILE A 28 3.52 -7.06 -9.81
N ALA A 29 4.12 -8.21 -10.02
CA ALA A 29 4.69 -9.01 -8.95
C ALA A 29 6.16 -8.68 -8.73
N MET A 30 6.52 -8.24 -7.51
CA MET A 30 7.92 -8.15 -7.11
C MET A 30 8.39 -9.54 -6.69
N VAL A 31 9.38 -10.05 -7.38
CA VAL A 31 9.94 -11.39 -7.18
C VAL A 31 11.44 -11.31 -6.94
N LYS A 32 11.99 -12.26 -6.19
CA LYS A 32 13.42 -12.37 -5.98
C LYS A 32 14.00 -13.21 -7.12
N THR A 33 14.75 -12.58 -8.01
CA THR A 33 15.39 -13.24 -9.18
C THR A 33 16.84 -13.60 -8.94
N SER A 34 17.57 -12.78 -8.16
CA SER A 34 19.02 -12.88 -7.96
C SER A 34 19.35 -12.80 -6.48
N PRO A 35 19.14 -13.89 -5.71
CA PRO A 35 19.33 -13.87 -4.25
C PRO A 35 20.75 -13.51 -3.79
N ASP A 36 21.76 -13.82 -4.61
CA ASP A 36 23.18 -13.57 -4.31
C ASP A 36 23.66 -12.17 -4.71
N ALA A 37 22.80 -11.39 -5.39
CA ALA A 37 23.12 -10.03 -5.76
C ALA A 37 23.07 -9.09 -4.54
N PRO A 38 23.66 -7.87 -4.60
CA PRO A 38 23.50 -6.86 -3.56
C PRO A 38 22.03 -6.60 -3.24
N PRO A 39 21.64 -6.28 -1.97
CA PRO A 39 20.27 -6.25 -1.49
C PRO A 39 19.27 -5.50 -2.40
N HIS A 40 19.67 -4.35 -2.96
CA HIS A 40 18.80 -3.54 -3.84
C HIS A 40 18.74 -4.05 -5.30
N LYS A 41 19.44 -5.12 -5.64
CA LYS A 41 19.45 -5.74 -6.96
C LYS A 41 18.88 -7.17 -6.96
N GLN A 42 18.40 -7.65 -5.82
CA GLN A 42 17.86 -9.01 -5.72
C GLN A 42 16.47 -9.18 -6.33
N GLN A 43 15.71 -8.09 -6.43
CA GLN A 43 14.32 -8.14 -6.84
C GLN A 43 14.11 -7.58 -8.24
N SER A 44 13.18 -8.19 -8.96
CA SER A 44 12.67 -7.75 -10.25
C SER A 44 11.14 -7.59 -10.17
N MET A 45 10.57 -6.81 -11.07
CA MET A 45 9.11 -6.72 -11.23
C MET A 45 8.71 -7.43 -12.52
N ILE A 46 7.74 -8.32 -12.40
CA ILE A 46 7.23 -9.14 -13.51
C ILE A 46 5.73 -8.94 -13.63
N LEU A 47 5.25 -8.76 -14.85
CA LEU A 47 3.83 -8.71 -15.16
C LEU A 47 3.28 -10.13 -15.18
N VAL A 48 2.30 -10.40 -14.34
CA VAL A 48 1.65 -11.71 -14.24
C VAL A 48 0.15 -11.55 -14.53
N PRO A 49 -0.37 -12.15 -15.61
CA PRO A 49 -1.81 -12.20 -15.85
C PRO A 49 -2.54 -12.86 -14.68
N MET A 50 -3.72 -12.35 -14.32
CA MET A 50 -4.48 -12.89 -13.19
C MET A 50 -5.01 -14.30 -13.44
N ASP A 51 -5.17 -14.68 -14.70
CA ASP A 51 -5.63 -15.98 -15.19
C ASP A 51 -4.47 -16.92 -15.57
N ALA A 52 -3.21 -16.51 -15.34
CA ALA A 52 -2.07 -17.38 -15.62
C ALA A 52 -2.16 -18.67 -14.79
N PRO A 53 -1.88 -19.84 -15.42
CA PRO A 53 -1.82 -21.10 -14.70
C PRO A 53 -0.88 -21.02 -13.50
N GLY A 54 -1.32 -21.54 -12.33
CA GLY A 54 -0.56 -21.48 -11.10
C GLY A 54 -0.81 -20.25 -10.24
N VAL A 55 -1.56 -19.24 -10.70
CA VAL A 55 -2.03 -18.12 -9.87
C VAL A 55 -3.30 -18.53 -9.13
N LYS A 56 -3.33 -18.33 -7.82
CA LYS A 56 -4.50 -18.58 -6.99
C LYS A 56 -4.74 -17.44 -6.00
N ILE A 57 -5.93 -16.85 -6.04
CA ILE A 57 -6.44 -16.03 -4.96
C ILE A 57 -6.89 -16.95 -3.83
N VAL A 58 -6.19 -16.90 -2.70
CA VAL A 58 -6.49 -17.76 -1.52
C VAL A 58 -7.67 -17.20 -0.75
N GLY A 59 -7.75 -15.88 -0.61
CA GLY A 59 -8.84 -15.21 0.08
C GLY A 59 -8.54 -13.75 0.37
N ALA A 60 -9.56 -13.04 0.83
CA ALA A 60 -9.45 -11.66 1.28
C ALA A 60 -8.81 -11.59 2.66
N MET A 61 -7.87 -10.67 2.84
CA MET A 61 -7.26 -10.38 4.13
C MET A 61 -8.07 -9.30 4.86
N ARG A 62 -8.21 -9.47 6.15
CA ARG A 62 -8.96 -8.53 6.99
C ARG A 62 -8.05 -7.51 7.64
N VAL A 63 -8.50 -6.26 7.67
CA VAL A 63 -7.89 -5.17 8.42
C VAL A 63 -8.94 -4.63 9.38
N PHE A 64 -8.71 -4.74 10.69
CA PHE A 64 -9.69 -4.42 11.73
C PHE A 64 -11.07 -5.09 11.53
N GLY A 65 -11.07 -6.33 11.01
CA GLY A 65 -12.30 -7.08 10.76
C GLY A 65 -12.93 -6.86 9.38
N GLU A 66 -12.52 -5.84 8.65
CA GLU A 66 -13.05 -5.46 7.34
C GLU A 66 -12.21 -6.01 6.18
N THR A 67 -12.87 -6.43 5.10
CA THR A 67 -12.21 -6.92 3.89
C THR A 67 -11.96 -5.83 2.85
N GLN A 68 -12.51 -4.63 3.06
CA GLN A 68 -12.42 -3.47 2.16
C GLN A 68 -12.89 -3.77 0.71
N ALA A 69 -13.97 -4.58 0.59
CA ALA A 69 -14.59 -4.84 -0.71
C ALA A 69 -15.00 -3.54 -1.43
N PRO A 70 -15.03 -3.53 -2.78
CA PRO A 70 -14.84 -4.65 -3.71
C PRO A 70 -13.37 -4.97 -4.06
N HIS A 71 -12.43 -4.01 -3.93
CA HIS A 71 -11.04 -4.27 -4.36
C HIS A 71 -10.22 -5.02 -3.32
N GLY A 72 -10.42 -4.75 -2.03
CA GLY A 72 -9.80 -5.47 -0.93
C GLY A 72 -8.28 -5.63 -1.00
N HIS A 73 -7.78 -6.47 -0.13
CA HIS A 73 -6.37 -6.89 -0.10
C HIS A 73 -6.35 -8.42 -0.04
N MET A 74 -5.72 -9.06 -1.02
CA MET A 74 -5.79 -10.52 -1.16
C MET A 74 -4.50 -11.21 -0.74
N HIS A 75 -4.65 -12.43 -0.25
CA HIS A 75 -3.59 -13.43 -0.20
C HIS A 75 -3.55 -14.12 -1.55
N VAL A 76 -2.43 -14.03 -2.24
CA VAL A 76 -2.19 -14.62 -3.56
C VAL A 76 -1.09 -15.66 -3.47
N ARG A 77 -1.30 -16.81 -4.09
CA ARG A 77 -0.31 -17.90 -4.15
C ARG A 77 0.05 -18.19 -5.61
N PHE A 78 1.34 -18.39 -5.83
CA PHE A 78 1.91 -18.81 -7.10
C PHE A 78 2.47 -20.24 -6.93
N ARG A 79 2.05 -21.15 -7.80
CA ARG A 79 2.59 -22.51 -7.88
C ARG A 79 2.92 -22.81 -9.34
N ASP A 80 4.21 -22.94 -9.60
CA ASP A 80 4.74 -23.20 -10.94
C ASP A 80 4.14 -22.28 -12.00
N CYS A 81 3.90 -21.02 -11.61
CA CYS A 81 3.34 -20.02 -12.49
C CYS A 81 4.40 -19.61 -13.52
N ARG A 82 4.11 -19.83 -14.80
CA ARG A 82 5.00 -19.50 -15.91
C ARG A 82 4.47 -18.28 -16.65
N VAL A 83 5.37 -17.34 -16.91
CA VAL A 83 5.10 -16.17 -17.74
C VAL A 83 6.28 -15.89 -18.65
N PRO A 84 6.03 -15.31 -19.86
CA PRO A 84 7.09 -14.99 -20.81
C PRO A 84 8.20 -14.15 -20.18
N LYS A 85 9.43 -14.37 -20.60
CA LYS A 85 10.58 -13.62 -20.08
C LYS A 85 10.49 -12.12 -20.33
N ASP A 86 9.81 -11.71 -21.39
CA ASP A 86 9.61 -10.30 -21.74
C ASP A 86 8.63 -9.56 -20.83
N ASN A 87 7.92 -10.28 -19.96
CA ASN A 87 7.05 -9.67 -18.94
C ASN A 87 7.83 -8.97 -17.81
N ILE A 88 9.14 -9.01 -17.82
CA ILE A 88 9.98 -8.29 -16.85
C ILE A 88 10.02 -6.78 -17.14
N LEU A 89 9.86 -5.97 -16.11
CA LEU A 89 9.91 -4.52 -16.23
C LEU A 89 11.35 -3.99 -16.04
N LEU A 90 11.85 -3.27 -17.02
CA LEU A 90 13.18 -2.61 -17.04
C LEU A 90 14.36 -3.58 -16.81
N GLY A 91 14.14 -4.88 -16.86
CA GLY A 91 15.18 -5.89 -16.71
C GLY A 91 15.39 -6.38 -15.26
N GLU A 92 16.24 -7.40 -15.14
CA GLU A 92 16.52 -8.08 -13.89
C GLU A 92 17.22 -7.17 -12.87
N GLY A 93 16.88 -7.32 -11.60
CA GLY A 93 17.43 -6.56 -10.48
C GLY A 93 16.96 -5.11 -10.40
N ARG A 94 15.97 -4.69 -11.20
CA ARG A 94 15.45 -3.31 -11.23
C ARG A 94 14.22 -3.08 -10.34
N GLY A 95 13.71 -4.13 -9.69
CA GLY A 95 12.48 -4.06 -8.90
C GLY A 95 12.49 -3.00 -7.81
N PHE A 96 13.59 -2.89 -7.05
CA PHE A 96 13.72 -1.86 -6.02
C PHE A 96 13.71 -0.43 -6.62
N ALA A 97 14.46 -0.19 -7.69
CA ALA A 97 14.50 1.12 -8.35
C ALA A 97 13.10 1.53 -8.85
N ILE A 98 12.39 0.62 -9.51
CA ILE A 98 11.01 0.85 -9.98
C ILE A 98 10.10 1.23 -8.81
N SER A 99 10.19 0.49 -7.68
CA SER A 99 9.37 0.76 -6.50
C SER A 99 9.63 2.14 -5.90
N GLN A 100 10.89 2.59 -5.86
CA GLN A 100 11.24 3.92 -5.33
C GLN A 100 10.67 5.05 -6.19
N VAL A 101 10.76 4.95 -7.51
CA VAL A 101 10.18 5.94 -8.43
C VAL A 101 8.67 6.02 -8.24
N ARG A 102 7.97 4.88 -8.18
CA ARG A 102 6.52 4.84 -7.99
C ARG A 102 6.08 5.39 -6.63
N LEU A 103 6.82 5.10 -5.58
CA LEU A 103 6.45 5.49 -4.21
C LEU A 103 6.77 6.95 -3.88
N GLY A 104 7.63 7.62 -4.65
CA GLY A 104 7.98 9.02 -4.42
C GLY A 104 6.76 9.94 -4.33
N PRO A 105 5.95 10.05 -5.39
CA PRO A 105 4.71 10.84 -5.38
C PRO A 105 3.71 10.39 -4.30
N GLY A 106 3.62 9.09 -4.06
CA GLY A 106 2.75 8.53 -3.02
C GLY A 106 3.12 9.01 -1.61
N ARG A 107 4.42 9.12 -1.28
CA ARG A 107 4.90 9.64 0.01
C ARG A 107 4.51 11.09 0.20
N ILE A 108 4.70 11.93 -0.82
CA ILE A 108 4.30 13.34 -0.80
C ILE A 108 2.78 13.45 -0.60
N HIS A 109 2.00 12.67 -1.35
CA HIS A 109 0.54 12.64 -1.22
C HIS A 109 0.09 12.26 0.20
N HIS A 110 0.73 11.28 0.84
CA HIS A 110 0.43 10.91 2.23
C HIS A 110 0.72 12.05 3.21
N CYS A 111 1.82 12.78 3.05
CA CYS A 111 2.13 13.95 3.86
C CYS A 111 1.04 15.03 3.70
N MET A 112 0.66 15.35 2.46
CA MET A 112 -0.38 16.34 2.18
C MET A 112 -1.73 15.98 2.80
N ARG A 113 -2.15 14.71 2.70
CA ARG A 113 -3.39 14.24 3.33
C ARG A 113 -3.35 14.33 4.86
N SER A 114 -2.20 14.00 5.45
CA SER A 114 -2.04 14.06 6.91
C SER A 114 -2.12 15.50 7.42
N ILE A 115 -1.50 16.44 6.70
CA ILE A 115 -1.61 17.88 7.01
C ILE A 115 -3.07 18.35 6.90
N GLY A 116 -3.75 18.04 5.79
CA GLY A 116 -5.15 18.42 5.61
C GLY A 116 -6.08 17.83 6.68
N ALA A 117 -5.86 16.58 7.09
CA ALA A 117 -6.61 15.98 8.19
C ALA A 117 -6.31 16.66 9.53
N GLY A 118 -5.05 17.02 9.78
CA GLY A 118 -4.63 17.76 10.97
C GLY A 118 -5.28 19.15 11.05
N GLU A 119 -5.25 19.92 9.96
CA GLU A 119 -5.91 21.23 9.84
C GLU A 119 -7.42 21.12 10.12
N ARG A 120 -8.08 20.13 9.53
CA ARG A 120 -9.51 19.89 9.77
C ARG A 120 -9.81 19.51 11.22
N ALA A 121 -8.99 18.67 11.82
CA ALA A 121 -9.13 18.28 13.22
C ALA A 121 -8.98 19.50 14.14
N LEU A 122 -7.99 20.37 13.88
CA LEU A 122 -7.75 21.59 14.62
C LEU A 122 -8.94 22.55 14.52
N GLU A 123 -9.47 22.76 13.32
CA GLU A 123 -10.68 23.60 13.10
C GLU A 123 -11.87 23.10 13.94
N LEU A 124 -12.15 21.78 13.88
CA LEU A 124 -13.23 21.18 14.63
C LEU A 124 -13.01 21.25 16.14
N MET A 125 -11.77 21.08 16.60
CA MET A 125 -11.40 21.22 18.00
C MET A 125 -11.65 22.64 18.52
N ILE A 126 -11.20 23.66 17.79
CA ILE A 126 -11.43 25.06 18.14
C ILE A 126 -12.92 25.38 18.16
N ARG A 127 -13.64 25.01 17.10
CA ARG A 127 -15.10 25.22 16.99
C ARG A 127 -15.84 24.60 18.19
N ARG A 128 -15.52 23.34 18.52
CA ARG A 128 -16.14 22.64 19.65
C ARG A 128 -15.78 23.27 20.99
N ALA A 129 -14.50 23.57 21.20
CA ALA A 129 -14.02 24.13 22.44
C ALA A 129 -14.57 25.55 22.73
N SER A 130 -14.80 26.34 21.69
CA SER A 130 -15.40 27.68 21.80
C SER A 130 -16.91 27.62 22.05
N ALA A 131 -17.62 26.66 21.45
CA ALA A 131 -19.07 26.56 21.57
C ALA A 131 -19.56 25.83 22.83
N ARG A 132 -18.78 24.85 23.35
CA ARG A 132 -19.16 24.07 24.52
C ARG A 132 -18.86 24.82 25.79
N THR A 133 -19.89 25.06 26.60
CA THR A 133 -19.77 25.64 27.95
C THR A 133 -19.79 24.54 29.02
N ALA A 134 -18.86 24.63 29.99
CA ALA A 134 -18.82 23.84 31.20
C ALA A 134 -18.26 24.69 32.33
N PHE A 135 -18.73 24.48 33.55
CA PHE A 135 -18.30 25.26 34.70
C PHE A 135 -18.41 26.81 34.51
N GLY A 136 -19.49 27.22 33.82
CA GLY A 136 -19.82 28.61 33.57
C GLY A 136 -19.03 29.36 32.50
N LYS A 137 -18.17 28.67 31.72
CA LYS A 137 -17.38 29.29 30.65
C LYS A 137 -17.07 28.32 29.50
N PRO A 138 -16.74 28.81 28.29
CA PRO A 138 -16.30 27.96 27.21
C PRO A 138 -15.14 27.04 27.56
N ILE A 139 -15.16 25.78 27.14
CA ILE A 139 -14.11 24.83 27.55
C ILE A 139 -12.73 25.19 26.99
N ILE A 140 -12.63 26.01 25.97
CA ILE A 140 -11.34 26.51 25.47
C ILE A 140 -10.59 27.30 26.54
N GLN A 141 -11.33 27.94 27.46
CA GLN A 141 -10.76 28.72 28.58
C GLN A 141 -10.43 27.88 29.80
N LEU A 142 -10.67 26.58 29.78
CA LEU A 142 -10.43 25.66 30.88
C LEU A 142 -9.05 25.04 30.76
N GLY A 143 -8.27 25.08 31.86
CA GLY A 143 -6.96 24.42 31.97
C GLY A 143 -6.01 24.80 30.85
N LYS A 144 -5.40 23.79 30.23
CA LYS A 144 -4.41 23.96 29.16
C LYS A 144 -4.99 23.93 27.75
N ASN A 145 -6.30 24.03 27.54
CA ASN A 145 -6.91 23.84 26.24
C ASN A 145 -6.41 24.85 25.18
N ILE A 146 -6.20 26.10 25.56
CA ILE A 146 -5.58 27.13 24.68
C ILE A 146 -4.15 26.72 24.30
N GLU A 147 -3.37 26.25 25.27
CA GLU A 147 -1.99 25.79 25.01
C GLU A 147 -1.95 24.60 24.03
N VAL A 148 -2.87 23.63 24.19
CA VAL A 148 -3.00 22.50 23.28
C VAL A 148 -3.31 22.97 21.86
N VAL A 149 -4.26 23.89 21.69
CA VAL A 149 -4.59 24.48 20.39
C VAL A 149 -3.38 25.20 19.79
N ALA A 150 -2.69 26.02 20.58
CA ALA A 150 -1.53 26.78 20.13
C ALA A 150 -0.36 25.88 19.69
N LYS A 151 -0.16 24.76 20.39
CA LYS A 151 0.89 23.78 20.02
C LYS A 151 0.52 22.94 18.79
N ALA A 152 -0.76 22.75 18.52
CA ALA A 152 -1.24 21.98 17.36
C ALA A 152 -1.20 22.80 16.06
N ARG A 153 -1.18 24.14 16.14
CA ARG A 153 -1.10 25.06 15.01
C ARG A 153 0.32 25.17 14.49
#